data_ac8bdc450dfe470b67891c678d9e7210
#
_entry.id   ac8bdc450dfe470b67891c678d9e7210
#
_cell.length_a   1.000
_cell.length_b   1.000
_cell.length_c   1.000
_cell.angle_alpha   90.00
_cell.angle_beta   90.00
_cell.angle_gamma   90.00
#
_symmetry.space_group_name_H-M   'P 1'
#
loop_
_entity.id
_entity.type
_entity.pdbx_description
1 polymer ?
#
loop_
_entity_poly.entity_id
_entity_poly.type
_entity_poly.pdbx_seq_one_letter_code
_entity_poly.pdbx_strand_id
1 'polypeptide(L)'
;MPATSSFALTGRLPNTWGSFPSEREGEEELWWALLALTRAGWKHHLHAAGEREGRRAKRRARRGCDFWNTGSMKILVTAFDAFGGESINPTEQALEQLLEEVGGAELVKAAIPTKFGESLRRVIALAEESSVDAIVCMGQAGGRAHITPERVAINVMDAEIPDNAGYQPVDVPVVEGGPAAYFSTLPVKEMVAAMDDCPARVSNTAGTFVCNQLLYGLLHHFAGTEVRAGFVHVPYIEEQNKADKPMMALAEVVEGIKRALWAVQAS
;
A
#
# COMPACT_ATOMS: atom_id res chain seq x y z
N MET A 1 -12.71 55.26 -36.30
CA MET A 1 -13.21 54.39 -37.36
C MET A 1 -12.05 54.03 -38.29
N PRO A 2 -11.76 52.82 -38.68
CA PRO A 2 -12.56 51.63 -38.84
C PRO A 2 -11.92 50.43 -38.13
N ALA A 3 -12.36 49.27 -38.06
CA ALA A 3 -13.33 48.33 -38.50
C ALA A 3 -13.08 47.00 -37.77
N THR A 4 -14.10 46.47 -37.20
CA THR A 4 -14.16 45.15 -36.57
C THR A 4 -14.06 44.06 -37.64
N SER A 5 -13.20 43.02 -37.44
CA SER A 5 -13.35 41.75 -38.14
C SER A 5 -13.37 40.60 -37.11
N SER A 6 -14.56 40.05 -36.99
CA SER A 6 -14.91 38.82 -36.29
C SER A 6 -14.47 37.62 -37.15
N PHE A 7 -13.64 36.75 -36.59
CA PHE A 7 -13.39 35.42 -37.17
C PHE A 7 -14.00 34.36 -36.27
N ALA A 8 -15.15 33.86 -36.68
CA ALA A 8 -15.74 32.65 -36.12
C ALA A 8 -15.07 31.43 -36.74
N LEU A 9 -14.35 30.65 -35.92
CA LEU A 9 -13.85 29.35 -36.29
C LEU A 9 -14.82 28.26 -35.78
N THR A 10 -15.74 27.87 -36.69
CA THR A 10 -16.50 26.63 -36.57
C THR A 10 -15.65 25.48 -37.16
N GLY A 11 -14.92 24.79 -36.30
CA GLY A 11 -14.21 23.57 -36.68
C GLY A 11 -14.78 22.40 -35.90
N ARG A 12 -15.69 21.63 -36.49
CA ARG A 12 -16.05 20.28 -36.01
C ARG A 12 -14.85 19.35 -36.19
N LEU A 13 -14.38 18.75 -35.10
CA LEU A 13 -13.46 17.62 -35.15
C LEU A 13 -14.21 16.38 -35.65
N PRO A 14 -13.65 15.57 -36.56
CA PRO A 14 -14.27 14.32 -37.00
C PRO A 14 -14.13 13.26 -35.90
N ASN A 15 -15.27 12.69 -35.49
CA ASN A 15 -15.33 11.45 -34.71
C ASN A 15 -14.93 10.28 -35.63
N THR A 16 -13.69 9.83 -35.58
CA THR A 16 -13.27 8.54 -36.15
C THR A 16 -12.89 7.58 -35.05
N TRP A 17 -13.89 7.06 -34.36
CA TRP A 17 -13.75 5.75 -33.73
C TRP A 17 -14.12 4.72 -34.81
N GLY A 18 -13.10 4.10 -35.39
CA GLY A 18 -13.27 2.98 -36.29
C GLY A 18 -14.02 1.85 -35.58
N SER A 19 -15.08 1.38 -36.23
CA SER A 19 -15.81 0.18 -35.86
C SER A 19 -14.83 -1.01 -35.88
N PHE A 20 -14.75 -1.70 -34.74
CA PHE A 20 -14.13 -3.02 -34.68
C PHE A 20 -14.95 -4.01 -35.52
N PRO A 21 -14.33 -4.84 -36.35
CA PRO A 21 -15.05 -5.90 -37.05
C PRO A 21 -15.54 -6.93 -36.02
N SER A 22 -16.84 -7.13 -35.96
CA SER A 22 -17.48 -8.31 -35.43
C SER A 22 -17.21 -9.49 -36.36
N GLU A 23 -17.10 -10.68 -35.80
CA GLU A 23 -17.13 -12.01 -36.42
C GLU A 23 -15.77 -12.66 -36.69
N ARG A 24 -15.37 -13.49 -35.76
CA ARG A 24 -14.83 -14.82 -36.06
C ARG A 24 -15.57 -15.87 -35.24
N GLU A 25 -16.72 -16.24 -35.72
CA GLU A 25 -17.36 -17.53 -35.39
C GLU A 25 -16.45 -18.63 -35.96
N GLY A 26 -15.62 -19.22 -35.13
CA GLY A 26 -14.73 -20.32 -35.56
C GLY A 26 -13.67 -20.69 -34.52
N GLU A 27 -13.32 -19.80 -33.61
CA GLU A 27 -12.28 -20.07 -32.61
C GLU A 27 -12.85 -20.62 -31.29
N GLU A 28 -14.11 -20.39 -30.95
CA GLU A 28 -14.72 -20.93 -29.74
C GLU A 28 -14.93 -22.44 -29.78
N GLU A 29 -15.26 -23.02 -30.91
CA GLU A 29 -15.41 -24.49 -31.02
C GLU A 29 -14.10 -25.25 -30.83
N LEU A 30 -12.97 -24.66 -31.21
CA LEU A 30 -11.64 -25.27 -31.02
C LEU A 30 -11.22 -25.29 -29.54
N TRP A 31 -11.61 -24.30 -28.77
CA TRP A 31 -11.33 -24.25 -27.33
C TRP A 31 -12.14 -25.29 -26.54
N TRP A 32 -13.41 -25.50 -26.92
CA TRP A 32 -14.24 -26.51 -26.26
C TRP A 32 -13.85 -27.94 -26.66
N ALA A 33 -13.33 -28.15 -27.88
CA ALA A 33 -12.79 -29.45 -28.31
C ALA A 33 -11.46 -29.80 -27.61
N LEU A 34 -10.59 -28.82 -27.36
CA LEU A 34 -9.35 -28.99 -26.60
C LEU A 34 -9.61 -29.30 -25.10
N LEU A 35 -10.63 -28.67 -24.51
CA LEU A 35 -11.04 -28.92 -23.13
C LEU A 35 -11.70 -30.30 -22.93
N ALA A 36 -12.37 -30.83 -23.96
CA ALA A 36 -12.98 -32.17 -23.93
C ALA A 36 -11.93 -33.27 -24.06
N LEU A 37 -10.87 -33.08 -24.84
CA LEU A 37 -9.79 -34.07 -25.01
C LEU A 37 -8.87 -34.17 -23.78
N THR A 38 -8.69 -33.06 -23.04
CA THR A 38 -7.94 -33.08 -21.78
C THR A 38 -8.69 -33.75 -20.62
N ARG A 39 -10.03 -33.76 -20.66
CA ARG A 39 -10.83 -34.48 -19.63
C ARG A 39 -10.87 -36.00 -19.79
N ALA A 40 -10.69 -36.51 -21.01
CA ALA A 40 -10.69 -37.97 -21.26
C ALA A 40 -9.35 -38.65 -20.91
N GLY A 41 -8.21 -37.94 -20.97
CA GLY A 41 -6.88 -38.49 -20.65
C GLY A 41 -6.55 -38.56 -19.16
N TRP A 42 -7.28 -37.86 -18.31
CA TRP A 42 -6.95 -37.75 -16.87
C TRP A 42 -7.58 -38.84 -15.97
N LYS A 43 -8.52 -39.64 -16.48
CA LYS A 43 -9.20 -40.65 -15.65
C LYS A 43 -8.38 -41.92 -15.41
N HIS A 44 -7.33 -42.21 -16.18
CA HIS A 44 -6.56 -43.43 -16.02
C HIS A 44 -5.24 -43.27 -15.25
N HIS A 45 -4.78 -42.07 -14.90
CA HIS A 45 -3.58 -41.84 -14.10
C HIS A 45 -3.85 -41.52 -12.62
N LEU A 46 -5.10 -41.38 -12.20
CA LEU A 46 -5.45 -40.99 -10.81
C LEU A 46 -5.52 -42.16 -9.80
N HIS A 47 -5.54 -43.42 -10.24
CA HIS A 47 -5.62 -44.55 -9.30
C HIS A 47 -4.27 -45.01 -8.75
N ALA A 48 -3.16 -44.70 -9.40
CA ALA A 48 -1.83 -45.13 -8.91
C ALA A 48 -1.08 -44.04 -8.13
N ALA A 49 -1.48 -42.78 -8.25
CA ALA A 49 -0.88 -41.64 -7.56
C ALA A 49 -1.53 -41.38 -6.18
N GLY A 50 -2.80 -41.69 -6.01
CA GLY A 50 -3.58 -41.37 -4.80
C GLY A 50 -3.12 -42.05 -3.52
N GLU A 51 -2.50 -43.26 -3.63
CA GLU A 51 -2.00 -43.99 -2.44
C GLU A 51 -0.61 -43.50 -1.97
N ARG A 52 0.18 -42.88 -2.85
CA ARG A 52 1.50 -42.35 -2.47
C ARG A 52 1.40 -40.92 -1.93
N GLU A 53 0.49 -40.10 -2.44
CA GLU A 53 0.24 -38.77 -1.93
C GLU A 53 -0.50 -38.79 -0.59
N GLY A 54 -1.44 -39.69 -0.38
CA GLY A 54 -2.12 -39.88 0.89
C GLY A 54 -1.16 -40.29 2.04
N ARG A 55 -0.08 -40.99 1.76
CA ARG A 55 0.96 -41.34 2.75
C ARG A 55 1.95 -40.18 2.96
N ARG A 56 2.22 -39.36 1.94
CA ARG A 56 3.02 -38.13 2.08
C ARG A 56 2.27 -37.03 2.79
N ALA A 57 0.97 -36.84 2.49
CA ALA A 57 0.12 -35.88 3.16
C ALA A 57 -0.07 -36.23 4.67
N LYS A 58 -0.30 -37.50 5.01
CA LYS A 58 -0.37 -37.95 6.41
C LYS A 58 0.98 -37.86 7.16
N ARG A 59 2.13 -38.00 6.46
CA ARG A 59 3.46 -37.74 7.07
C ARG A 59 3.76 -36.25 7.21
N ARG A 60 3.22 -35.41 6.30
CA ARG A 60 3.36 -33.94 6.38
C ARG A 60 2.44 -33.37 7.46
N ALA A 61 1.21 -33.91 7.58
CA ALA A 61 0.28 -33.51 8.65
C ALA A 61 0.75 -33.90 10.07
N ARG A 62 1.58 -34.97 10.20
CA ARG A 62 2.18 -35.38 11.49
C ARG A 62 3.46 -34.61 11.83
N ARG A 63 4.07 -33.87 10.89
CA ARG A 63 5.20 -32.97 11.16
C ARG A 63 4.80 -31.51 11.24
N GLY A 64 3.53 -31.20 11.02
CA GLY A 64 2.97 -29.83 11.02
C GLY A 64 2.27 -29.43 12.32
N CYS A 65 2.32 -30.23 13.38
CA CYS A 65 1.64 -29.93 14.64
C CYS A 65 2.52 -29.32 15.74
N ASP A 66 3.81 -29.05 15.47
CA ASP A 66 4.73 -28.57 16.52
C ASP A 66 5.42 -27.24 16.18
N PHE A 67 4.82 -26.39 15.34
CA PHE A 67 5.35 -25.03 15.15
C PHE A 67 4.21 -24.00 15.06
N TRP A 68 3.34 -23.98 16.08
CA TRP A 68 2.65 -22.76 16.42
C TRP A 68 3.70 -21.88 17.10
N ASN A 69 4.24 -20.92 16.35
CA ASN A 69 4.93 -19.81 16.95
C ASN A 69 3.89 -19.12 17.86
N THR A 70 3.99 -19.38 19.17
CA THR A 70 3.12 -18.77 20.20
C THR A 70 3.54 -17.31 20.48
N GLY A 71 4.41 -16.74 19.66
CA GLY A 71 4.75 -15.33 19.69
C GLY A 71 3.57 -14.50 19.19
N SER A 72 3.22 -13.45 19.90
CA SER A 72 2.31 -12.42 19.41
C SER A 72 2.91 -11.81 18.14
N MET A 73 2.06 -11.50 17.14
CA MET A 73 2.49 -10.76 15.95
C MET A 73 3.18 -9.46 16.36
N LYS A 74 4.29 -9.11 15.71
CA LYS A 74 4.97 -7.83 15.90
C LYS A 74 4.74 -6.91 14.72
N ILE A 75 4.30 -5.69 14.99
CA ILE A 75 4.08 -4.66 13.97
C ILE A 75 4.99 -3.46 14.26
N LEU A 76 5.89 -3.13 13.32
CA LEU A 76 6.60 -1.86 13.36
C LEU A 76 5.68 -0.75 12.87
N VAL A 77 5.39 0.20 13.73
CA VAL A 77 4.61 1.40 13.40
C VAL A 77 5.53 2.61 13.41
N THR A 78 5.63 3.32 12.28
CA THR A 78 6.49 4.50 12.19
C THR A 78 5.72 5.76 11.86
N ALA A 79 6.19 6.89 12.35
CA ALA A 79 5.67 8.22 12.06
C ALA A 79 6.80 9.15 11.62
N PHE A 80 6.55 10.03 10.67
CA PHE A 80 7.49 11.06 10.27
C PHE A 80 7.53 12.22 11.26
N ASP A 81 8.70 12.83 11.40
CA ASP A 81 8.87 14.13 12.05
C ASP A 81 8.18 15.26 11.26
N ALA A 82 8.10 16.44 11.85
CA ALA A 82 7.54 17.64 11.19
C ALA A 82 8.39 18.03 9.98
N PHE A 83 7.75 18.49 8.90
CA PHE A 83 8.38 18.88 7.64
C PHE A 83 7.65 20.03 6.96
N GLY A 84 8.26 20.61 5.93
CA GLY A 84 7.62 21.65 5.10
C GLY A 84 7.27 22.92 5.87
N GLY A 85 8.02 23.26 6.93
CA GLY A 85 7.79 24.42 7.79
C GLY A 85 6.70 24.23 8.85
N GLU A 86 6.13 23.03 8.97
CA GLU A 86 5.22 22.68 10.07
C GLU A 86 5.97 22.49 11.37
N SER A 87 5.33 22.79 12.50
CA SER A 87 5.90 22.58 13.85
C SER A 87 5.54 21.21 14.44
N ILE A 88 4.51 20.55 13.90
CA ILE A 88 4.01 19.25 14.37
C ILE A 88 3.68 18.36 13.16
N ASN A 89 3.75 17.05 13.37
CA ASN A 89 3.24 16.05 12.44
C ASN A 89 2.14 15.24 13.15
N PRO A 90 0.92 15.15 12.59
CA PRO A 90 -0.18 14.41 13.23
C PRO A 90 0.16 12.94 13.49
N THR A 91 0.99 12.34 12.64
CA THR A 91 1.35 10.92 12.81
C THR A 91 2.30 10.69 13.97
N GLU A 92 3.19 11.63 14.28
CA GLU A 92 4.05 11.57 15.46
C GLU A 92 3.22 11.65 16.75
N GLN A 93 2.28 12.60 16.80
CA GLN A 93 1.36 12.71 17.94
C GLN A 93 0.44 11.49 18.10
N ALA A 94 -0.02 10.93 16.98
CA ALA A 94 -0.82 9.71 17.01
C ALA A 94 0.02 8.51 17.50
N LEU A 95 1.27 8.38 17.04
CA LEU A 95 2.18 7.31 17.45
C LEU A 95 2.41 7.31 18.99
N GLU A 96 2.57 8.49 19.58
CA GLU A 96 2.74 8.65 21.03
C GLU A 96 1.53 8.13 21.83
N GLN A 97 0.30 8.27 21.28
CA GLN A 97 -0.94 7.84 21.91
C GLN A 97 -1.32 6.38 21.65
N LEU A 98 -0.61 5.68 20.75
CA LEU A 98 -0.82 4.25 20.56
C LEU A 98 -0.30 3.48 21.78
N LEU A 99 -1.04 2.45 22.17
CA LEU A 99 -0.61 1.49 23.20
C LEU A 99 0.57 0.65 22.68
N GLU A 100 1.19 -0.12 23.57
CA GLU A 100 2.26 -1.07 23.21
C GLU A 100 1.70 -2.35 22.55
N GLU A 101 0.38 -2.53 22.58
CA GLU A 101 -0.31 -3.68 22.00
C GLU A 101 -1.65 -3.25 21.40
N VAL A 102 -1.99 -3.82 20.23
CA VAL A 102 -3.29 -3.65 19.58
C VAL A 102 -3.77 -5.00 19.04
N GLY A 103 -4.94 -5.46 19.48
CA GLY A 103 -5.55 -6.70 19.01
C GLY A 103 -4.75 -7.97 19.30
N GLY A 104 -3.81 -7.94 20.25
CA GLY A 104 -2.89 -9.03 20.54
C GLY A 104 -1.56 -8.95 19.77
N ALA A 105 -1.36 -7.93 18.92
CA ALA A 105 -0.08 -7.66 18.30
C ALA A 105 0.76 -6.69 19.14
N GLU A 106 2.03 -7.01 19.35
CA GLU A 106 3.03 -6.13 19.95
C GLU A 106 3.41 -5.02 18.97
N LEU A 107 3.42 -3.77 19.41
CA LEU A 107 3.81 -2.63 18.59
C LEU A 107 5.24 -2.18 18.91
N VAL A 108 6.11 -2.21 17.90
CA VAL A 108 7.40 -1.52 17.90
C VAL A 108 7.18 -0.14 17.30
N LYS A 109 7.36 0.92 18.11
CA LYS A 109 7.05 2.31 17.69
C LYS A 109 8.33 3.10 17.44
N ALA A 110 8.40 3.85 16.32
CA ALA A 110 9.56 4.68 16.03
C ALA A 110 9.19 5.95 15.26
N ALA A 111 9.70 7.09 15.72
CA ALA A 111 9.76 8.31 14.92
C ALA A 111 10.92 8.21 13.91
N ILE A 112 10.68 8.66 12.69
CA ILE A 112 11.65 8.62 11.57
C ILE A 112 11.76 10.00 10.92
N PRO A 113 12.94 10.38 10.39
CA PRO A 113 13.10 11.67 9.75
C PRO A 113 12.40 11.72 8.39
N THR A 114 11.84 12.87 8.03
CA THR A 114 11.30 13.13 6.69
C THR A 114 12.47 13.45 5.73
N LYS A 115 13.24 12.41 5.38
CA LYS A 115 14.41 12.50 4.51
C LYS A 115 14.49 11.30 3.56
N PHE A 116 14.70 11.59 2.29
CA PHE A 116 14.90 10.55 1.28
C PHE A 116 16.06 9.61 1.63
N GLY A 117 15.85 8.33 1.45
CA GLY A 117 16.84 7.28 1.72
C GLY A 117 17.13 7.03 3.20
N GLU A 118 17.21 8.06 4.04
CA GLU A 118 17.50 7.91 5.47
C GLU A 118 16.34 7.24 6.20
N SER A 119 15.09 7.69 5.95
CA SER A 119 13.89 7.06 6.49
C SER A 119 13.81 5.57 6.14
N LEU A 120 14.07 5.22 4.87
CA LEU A 120 14.05 3.84 4.41
C LEU A 120 15.09 2.97 5.15
N ARG A 121 16.35 3.43 5.20
CA ARG A 121 17.41 2.69 5.90
C ARG A 121 17.09 2.46 7.37
N ARG A 122 16.52 3.48 8.03
CA ARG A 122 16.15 3.40 9.45
C ARG A 122 15.02 2.39 9.67
N VAL A 123 13.99 2.41 8.84
CA VAL A 123 12.86 1.47 8.97
C VAL A 123 13.29 0.04 8.68
N ILE A 124 14.11 -0.20 7.66
CA ILE A 124 14.66 -1.54 7.38
C ILE A 124 15.45 -2.04 8.59
N ALA A 125 16.39 -1.24 9.11
CA ALA A 125 17.21 -1.64 10.26
C ALA A 125 16.36 -1.99 11.49
N LEU A 126 15.34 -1.18 11.81
CA LEU A 126 14.42 -1.44 12.93
C LEU A 126 13.58 -2.71 12.70
N ALA A 127 13.11 -2.93 11.49
CA ALA A 127 12.31 -4.10 11.15
C ALA A 127 13.11 -5.41 11.28
N GLU A 128 14.36 -5.41 10.81
CA GLU A 128 15.27 -6.56 10.91
C GLU A 128 15.71 -6.81 12.36
N GLU A 129 16.11 -5.76 13.09
CA GLU A 129 16.52 -5.85 14.49
C GLU A 129 15.39 -6.38 15.40
N SER A 130 14.16 -5.91 15.17
CA SER A 130 13.00 -6.32 15.96
C SER A 130 12.34 -7.61 15.47
N SER A 131 12.73 -8.13 14.31
CA SER A 131 12.14 -9.32 13.66
C SER A 131 10.62 -9.20 13.55
N VAL A 132 10.14 -8.14 12.88
CA VAL A 132 8.70 -7.84 12.78
C VAL A 132 8.01 -8.63 11.67
N ASP A 133 6.72 -8.90 11.84
CA ASP A 133 5.86 -9.58 10.86
C ASP A 133 5.21 -8.59 9.88
N ALA A 134 5.03 -7.32 10.31
CA ALA A 134 4.48 -6.29 9.46
C ALA A 134 5.06 -4.89 9.77
N ILE A 135 5.02 -4.01 8.77
CA ILE A 135 5.46 -2.62 8.84
C ILE A 135 4.31 -1.72 8.38
N VAL A 136 3.87 -0.83 9.25
CA VAL A 136 2.85 0.19 8.96
C VAL A 136 3.48 1.56 9.14
N CYS A 137 3.86 2.20 8.04
CA CYS A 137 4.36 3.56 8.07
C CYS A 137 3.22 4.56 8.01
N MET A 138 3.33 5.67 8.73
CA MET A 138 2.33 6.73 8.75
C MET A 138 2.92 8.05 8.30
N GLY A 139 2.13 8.86 7.60
CA GLY A 139 2.53 10.20 7.15
C GLY A 139 1.35 11.14 7.01
N GLN A 140 1.63 12.44 7.03
CA GLN A 140 0.64 13.48 6.80
C GLN A 140 0.40 13.68 5.30
N ALA A 141 -0.84 13.72 4.88
CA ALA A 141 -1.26 14.16 3.55
C ALA A 141 -2.22 15.36 3.65
N GLY A 142 -1.65 16.54 3.71
CA GLY A 142 -2.42 17.79 3.80
C GLY A 142 -3.40 17.96 2.64
N GLY A 143 -4.63 18.40 2.97
CA GLY A 143 -5.72 18.56 2.00
C GLY A 143 -6.57 17.32 1.77
N ARG A 144 -6.23 16.16 2.31
CA ARG A 144 -7.13 15.00 2.37
C ARG A 144 -8.06 15.12 3.57
N ALA A 145 -9.31 14.63 3.42
CA ALA A 145 -10.31 14.60 4.49
C ALA A 145 -10.51 13.22 5.12
N HIS A 146 -9.68 12.25 4.76
CA HIS A 146 -9.84 10.83 5.12
C HIS A 146 -8.50 10.23 5.53
N ILE A 147 -8.53 9.27 6.45
CA ILE A 147 -7.41 8.34 6.65
C ILE A 147 -7.32 7.44 5.43
N THR A 148 -6.13 7.31 4.86
CA THR A 148 -5.97 6.66 3.56
C THR A 148 -4.84 5.63 3.56
N PRO A 149 -5.15 4.32 3.75
CA PRO A 149 -4.21 3.25 3.42
C PRO A 149 -3.85 3.29 1.94
N GLU A 150 -2.56 3.32 1.64
CA GLU A 150 -2.01 3.42 0.29
C GLU A 150 -1.94 2.05 -0.37
N ARG A 151 -2.56 1.92 -1.57
CA ARG A 151 -2.57 0.65 -2.31
C ARG A 151 -1.29 0.41 -3.08
N VAL A 152 -0.62 1.45 -3.55
CA VAL A 152 0.46 1.36 -4.52
C VAL A 152 1.54 2.40 -4.27
N ALA A 153 2.79 2.02 -4.48
CA ALA A 153 3.93 2.91 -4.58
C ALA A 153 4.54 2.79 -5.98
N ILE A 154 5.06 3.91 -6.49
CA ILE A 154 5.66 4.00 -7.83
C ILE A 154 7.17 4.28 -7.75
N ASN A 155 7.91 3.83 -8.77
CA ASN A 155 9.37 3.95 -8.81
C ASN A 155 9.83 5.35 -9.26
N VAL A 156 9.38 6.38 -8.54
CA VAL A 156 9.74 7.77 -8.84
C VAL A 156 9.87 8.59 -7.55
N MET A 157 10.88 9.45 -7.50
CA MET A 157 11.03 10.54 -6.54
C MET A 157 10.97 11.84 -7.35
N ASP A 158 9.94 12.66 -7.11
CA ASP A 158 9.74 13.96 -7.74
C ASP A 158 9.14 14.91 -6.71
N ALA A 159 9.99 15.76 -6.13
CA ALA A 159 9.67 16.52 -4.93
C ALA A 159 9.34 17.98 -5.25
N GLU A 160 8.15 18.44 -4.90
CA GLU A 160 7.74 19.85 -5.01
C GLU A 160 8.46 20.75 -4.01
N ILE A 161 8.88 20.20 -2.86
CA ILE A 161 9.63 20.89 -1.81
C ILE A 161 10.84 20.03 -1.39
N PRO A 162 11.91 20.65 -0.85
CA PRO A 162 13.03 19.88 -0.29
C PRO A 162 12.59 19.08 0.95
N ASP A 163 13.25 17.95 1.18
CA ASP A 163 13.14 17.20 2.44
C ASP A 163 13.84 17.93 3.60
N ASN A 164 13.80 17.35 4.81
CA ASN A 164 14.43 17.95 5.99
C ASN A 164 15.97 17.99 5.94
N ALA A 165 16.60 17.41 4.91
CA ALA A 165 18.03 17.55 4.62
C ALA A 165 18.34 18.53 3.49
N GLY A 166 17.32 19.14 2.87
CA GLY A 166 17.44 20.04 1.73
C GLY A 166 17.57 19.33 0.38
N TYR A 167 17.35 18.02 0.32
CA TYR A 167 17.36 17.26 -0.93
C TYR A 167 16.01 17.32 -1.62
N GLN A 168 16.01 17.68 -2.91
CA GLN A 168 14.81 17.84 -3.74
C GLN A 168 15.02 17.14 -5.08
N PRO A 169 14.76 15.83 -5.18
CA PRO A 169 14.90 15.08 -6.43
C PRO A 169 13.80 15.46 -7.45
N VAL A 170 14.13 15.37 -8.73
CA VAL A 170 13.22 15.58 -9.86
C VAL A 170 13.34 14.37 -10.80
N ASP A 171 12.24 13.65 -11.02
CA ASP A 171 12.14 12.47 -11.89
C ASP A 171 13.24 11.41 -11.66
N VAL A 172 13.65 11.19 -10.41
CA VAL A 172 14.67 10.20 -10.06
C VAL A 172 14.01 8.88 -9.66
N PRO A 173 14.46 7.71 -10.17
CA PRO A 173 13.92 6.43 -9.72
C PRO A 173 14.25 6.18 -8.24
N VAL A 174 13.34 5.53 -7.50
CA VAL A 174 13.61 5.07 -6.13
C VAL A 174 14.65 3.95 -6.15
N VAL A 175 14.49 3.01 -7.10
CA VAL A 175 15.45 1.92 -7.35
C VAL A 175 15.74 1.88 -8.83
N GLU A 176 17.00 2.06 -9.21
CA GLU A 176 17.44 1.99 -10.60
C GLU A 176 17.15 0.60 -11.20
N GLY A 177 16.46 0.57 -12.35
CA GLY A 177 16.04 -0.67 -13.00
C GLY A 177 14.96 -1.48 -12.25
N GLY A 178 14.41 -0.95 -11.15
CA GLY A 178 13.32 -1.58 -10.43
C GLY A 178 11.99 -1.56 -11.19
N PRO A 179 11.00 -2.38 -10.80
CA PRO A 179 9.65 -2.36 -11.40
C PRO A 179 9.01 -0.98 -11.31
N ALA A 180 8.09 -0.66 -12.23
CA ALA A 180 7.42 0.64 -12.25
C ALA A 180 6.60 0.92 -10.97
N ALA A 181 6.07 -0.13 -10.32
CA ALA A 181 5.26 0.00 -9.10
C ALA A 181 5.27 -1.29 -8.29
N TYR A 182 4.96 -1.17 -6.98
CA TYR A 182 4.62 -2.26 -6.07
C TYR A 182 3.26 -2.02 -5.42
N PHE A 183 2.46 -3.06 -5.28
CA PHE A 183 1.26 -3.01 -4.44
C PHE A 183 1.65 -3.23 -2.98
N SER A 184 0.97 -2.50 -2.08
CA SER A 184 1.03 -2.76 -0.64
C SER A 184 0.70 -4.21 -0.33
N THR A 185 1.44 -4.82 0.59
CA THR A 185 1.18 -6.18 1.07
C THR A 185 0.29 -6.19 2.32
N LEU A 186 -0.13 -5.01 2.80
CA LEU A 186 -1.14 -4.89 3.86
C LEU A 186 -2.58 -5.05 3.30
N PRO A 187 -3.52 -5.49 4.13
CA PRO A 187 -4.92 -5.70 3.76
C PRO A 187 -5.68 -4.36 3.71
N VAL A 188 -5.35 -3.49 2.73
CA VAL A 188 -5.82 -2.09 2.69
C VAL A 188 -7.35 -1.93 2.65
N LYS A 189 -8.10 -2.92 2.13
CA LYS A 189 -9.56 -2.88 2.11
C LYS A 189 -10.15 -3.24 3.47
N GLU A 190 -9.59 -4.23 4.11
CA GLU A 190 -9.95 -4.67 5.45
C GLU A 190 -9.61 -3.58 6.48
N MET A 191 -8.47 -2.90 6.31
CA MET A 191 -8.12 -1.73 7.11
C MET A 191 -9.17 -0.62 7.01
N VAL A 192 -9.62 -0.28 5.79
CA VAL A 192 -10.69 0.71 5.60
C VAL A 192 -12.02 0.22 6.17
N ALA A 193 -12.36 -1.07 6.01
CA ALA A 193 -13.59 -1.63 6.56
C ALA A 193 -13.61 -1.63 8.10
N ALA A 194 -12.45 -1.80 8.75
CA ALA A 194 -12.34 -1.72 10.21
C ALA A 194 -12.50 -0.29 10.76
N MET A 195 -12.26 0.73 9.93
CA MET A 195 -12.44 2.15 10.26
C MET A 195 -13.85 2.66 9.96
N ASP A 196 -14.88 1.85 10.16
CA ASP A 196 -16.28 2.09 9.77
C ASP A 196 -16.89 3.39 10.34
N ASP A 197 -16.46 3.82 11.52
CA ASP A 197 -16.90 5.08 12.17
C ASP A 197 -15.94 6.27 11.89
N CYS A 198 -14.82 6.05 11.17
CA CYS A 198 -13.85 7.10 10.84
C CYS A 198 -13.88 7.37 9.33
N PRO A 199 -13.78 8.63 8.88
CA PRO A 199 -13.62 8.93 7.47
C PRO A 199 -12.37 8.25 6.90
N ALA A 200 -12.54 7.14 6.18
CA ALA A 200 -11.44 6.37 5.61
C ALA A 200 -11.73 5.91 4.19
N ARG A 201 -10.72 5.78 3.37
CA ARG A 201 -10.81 5.22 2.02
C ARG A 201 -9.45 4.72 1.53
N VAL A 202 -9.45 3.76 0.59
CA VAL A 202 -8.21 3.34 -0.06
C VAL A 202 -7.70 4.46 -0.98
N SER A 203 -6.41 4.76 -0.89
CA SER A 203 -5.71 5.65 -1.81
C SER A 203 -4.95 4.85 -2.88
N ASN A 204 -4.91 5.39 -4.09
CA ASN A 204 -4.18 4.80 -5.21
C ASN A 204 -2.91 5.58 -5.57
N THR A 205 -2.44 6.46 -4.69
CA THR A 205 -1.17 7.17 -4.87
C THR A 205 -0.64 7.69 -3.53
N ALA A 206 0.58 7.28 -3.21
CA ALA A 206 1.34 7.83 -2.09
C ALA A 206 2.07 9.15 -2.44
N GLY A 207 1.83 9.69 -3.64
CA GLY A 207 2.56 10.83 -4.18
C GLY A 207 3.93 10.42 -4.72
N THR A 208 4.88 11.37 -4.71
CA THR A 208 6.24 11.18 -5.24
C THR A 208 7.32 11.70 -4.27
N PHE A 209 6.90 12.03 -3.05
CA PHE A 209 7.78 12.52 -1.98
C PHE A 209 8.33 11.36 -1.12
N VAL A 210 8.88 11.67 0.04
CA VAL A 210 9.51 10.71 0.97
C VAL A 210 8.58 9.53 1.33
N CYS A 211 7.27 9.77 1.44
CA CYS A 211 6.28 8.73 1.75
C CYS A 211 6.24 7.63 0.68
N ASN A 212 6.19 8.02 -0.60
CA ASN A 212 6.23 7.07 -1.71
C ASN A 212 7.58 6.35 -1.79
N GLN A 213 8.68 7.08 -1.62
CA GLN A 213 10.03 6.51 -1.63
C GLN A 213 10.19 5.46 -0.51
N LEU A 214 9.71 5.75 0.69
CA LEU A 214 9.73 4.81 1.81
C LEU A 214 8.88 3.57 1.51
N LEU A 215 7.63 3.75 1.10
CA LEU A 215 6.73 2.63 0.79
C LEU A 215 7.29 1.77 -0.35
N TYR A 216 7.74 2.37 -1.46
CA TYR A 216 8.32 1.64 -2.57
C TYR A 216 9.56 0.86 -2.15
N GLY A 217 10.48 1.50 -1.43
CA GLY A 217 11.73 0.89 -0.98
C GLY A 217 11.51 -0.28 -0.03
N LEU A 218 10.54 -0.19 0.89
CA LEU A 218 10.15 -1.29 1.79
C LEU A 218 9.57 -2.47 1.01
N LEU A 219 8.64 -2.21 0.08
CA LEU A 219 8.02 -3.25 -0.74
C LEU A 219 9.04 -3.92 -1.66
N HIS A 220 10.05 -3.18 -2.13
CA HIS A 220 11.16 -3.74 -2.90
C HIS A 220 12.10 -4.60 -2.04
N HIS A 221 12.48 -4.09 -0.86
CA HIS A 221 13.43 -4.77 0.05
C HIS A 221 12.86 -6.08 0.59
N PHE A 222 11.58 -6.07 1.02
CA PHE A 222 10.91 -7.25 1.58
C PHE A 222 10.19 -8.11 0.52
N ALA A 223 10.41 -7.85 -0.78
CA ALA A 223 9.82 -8.66 -1.84
C ALA A 223 10.21 -10.14 -1.70
N GLY A 224 9.20 -11.01 -1.69
CA GLY A 224 9.41 -12.46 -1.55
C GLY A 224 9.70 -12.96 -0.12
N THR A 225 9.62 -12.08 0.88
CA THR A 225 9.64 -12.44 2.30
C THR A 225 8.22 -12.53 2.87
N GLU A 226 8.07 -12.99 4.11
CA GLU A 226 6.79 -13.02 4.82
C GLU A 226 6.45 -11.66 5.48
N VAL A 227 7.40 -10.71 5.54
CA VAL A 227 7.18 -9.39 6.13
C VAL A 227 6.24 -8.57 5.26
N ARG A 228 5.13 -8.14 5.83
CA ARG A 228 4.15 -7.29 5.15
C ARG A 228 4.48 -5.82 5.36
N ALA A 229 4.34 -4.99 4.33
CA ALA A 229 4.61 -3.56 4.43
C ALA A 229 3.54 -2.72 3.74
N GLY A 230 3.28 -1.54 4.31
CA GLY A 230 2.36 -0.58 3.75
C GLY A 230 2.45 0.78 4.41
N PHE A 231 1.61 1.68 3.95
CA PHE A 231 1.61 3.08 4.35
C PHE A 231 0.19 3.61 4.57
N VAL A 232 0.01 4.44 5.58
CA VAL A 232 -1.26 5.12 5.88
C VAL A 232 -1.03 6.62 5.95
N HIS A 233 -1.70 7.37 5.11
CA HIS A 233 -1.74 8.81 5.24
C HIS A 233 -2.92 9.28 6.08
N VAL A 234 -2.68 10.31 6.90
CA VAL A 234 -3.70 10.97 7.71
C VAL A 234 -3.87 12.44 7.29
N PRO A 235 -5.05 13.04 7.52
CA PRO A 235 -5.29 14.47 7.31
C PRO A 235 -4.43 15.36 8.23
N TYR A 236 -4.52 16.68 8.03
CA TYR A 236 -4.17 17.63 9.07
C TYR A 236 -5.02 17.39 10.32
N ILE A 237 -4.48 17.67 11.50
CA ILE A 237 -5.24 17.71 12.75
C ILE A 237 -5.65 19.15 13.09
N GLU A 238 -6.67 19.28 13.94
CA GLU A 238 -7.25 20.57 14.32
C GLU A 238 -6.20 21.53 14.95
N GLU A 239 -5.23 20.98 15.68
CA GLU A 239 -4.13 21.72 16.33
C GLU A 239 -3.21 22.42 15.32
N GLN A 240 -3.17 21.97 14.07
CA GLN A 240 -2.39 22.63 13.00
C GLN A 240 -3.09 23.88 12.45
N ASN A 241 -4.37 24.11 12.78
CA ASN A 241 -5.15 25.31 12.44
C ASN A 241 -5.09 25.69 10.94
N LYS A 242 -5.36 24.74 10.06
CA LYS A 242 -5.38 24.94 8.60
C LYS A 242 -6.79 25.33 8.12
N ALA A 243 -7.19 26.59 8.33
CA ALA A 243 -8.56 27.09 8.16
C ALA A 243 -9.23 26.70 6.83
N ASP A 244 -8.48 26.62 5.73
CA ASP A 244 -9.00 26.31 4.39
C ASP A 244 -8.77 24.85 3.95
N LYS A 245 -8.36 23.98 4.87
CA LYS A 245 -8.06 22.57 4.58
C LYS A 245 -8.88 21.64 5.46
N PRO A 246 -9.23 20.45 4.97
CA PRO A 246 -9.83 19.43 5.83
C PRO A 246 -8.89 19.10 6.99
N MET A 247 -9.45 19.01 8.18
CA MET A 247 -8.77 18.60 9.41
C MET A 247 -9.59 17.50 10.09
N MET A 248 -8.94 16.73 10.94
CA MET A 248 -9.54 15.65 11.73
C MET A 248 -9.09 15.81 13.18
N ALA A 249 -9.94 15.50 14.16
CA ALA A 249 -9.50 15.49 15.54
C ALA A 249 -8.41 14.42 15.76
N LEU A 250 -7.37 14.74 16.53
CA LEU A 250 -6.28 13.80 16.79
C LEU A 250 -6.79 12.47 17.37
N ALA A 251 -7.77 12.52 18.26
CA ALA A 251 -8.39 11.32 18.83
C ALA A 251 -9.03 10.41 17.78
N GLU A 252 -9.64 10.99 16.73
CA GLU A 252 -10.23 10.25 15.61
C GLU A 252 -9.13 9.62 14.74
N VAL A 253 -8.03 10.33 14.49
CA VAL A 253 -6.84 9.77 13.81
C VAL A 253 -6.29 8.58 14.58
N VAL A 254 -6.10 8.71 15.90
CA VAL A 254 -5.58 7.63 16.76
C VAL A 254 -6.49 6.41 16.73
N GLU A 255 -7.81 6.61 16.84
CA GLU A 255 -8.78 5.51 16.81
C GLU A 255 -8.80 4.82 15.44
N GLY A 256 -8.78 5.59 14.35
CA GLY A 256 -8.69 5.03 13.00
C GLY A 256 -7.43 4.21 12.79
N ILE A 257 -6.28 4.68 13.25
CA ILE A 257 -5.01 3.92 13.16
C ILE A 257 -5.07 2.63 14.00
N LYS A 258 -5.62 2.65 15.22
CA LYS A 258 -5.80 1.43 16.03
C LYS A 258 -6.63 0.38 15.30
N ARG A 259 -7.74 0.78 14.70
CA ARG A 259 -8.61 -0.13 13.91
C ARG A 259 -7.90 -0.66 12.67
N ALA A 260 -7.12 0.17 11.97
CA ALA A 260 -6.31 -0.26 10.85
C ALA A 260 -5.26 -1.31 11.27
N LEU A 261 -4.56 -1.08 12.40
CA LEU A 261 -3.59 -2.02 12.95
C LEU A 261 -4.24 -3.34 13.39
N TRP A 262 -5.43 -3.27 13.99
CA TRP A 262 -6.20 -4.46 14.32
C TRP A 262 -6.52 -5.30 13.08
N ALA A 263 -6.92 -4.68 11.97
CA ALA A 263 -7.16 -5.38 10.70
C ALA A 263 -5.89 -6.02 10.12
N VAL A 264 -4.72 -5.39 10.30
CA VAL A 264 -3.43 -5.97 9.90
C VAL A 264 -3.12 -7.24 10.71
N GLN A 265 -3.41 -7.22 12.01
CA GLN A 265 -3.20 -8.38 12.89
C GLN A 265 -4.16 -9.53 12.58
N ALA A 266 -5.40 -9.23 12.24
CA ALA A 266 -6.46 -10.21 12.01
C ALA A 266 -6.41 -10.90 10.62
N SER A 267 -5.47 -10.51 9.73
CA SER A 267 -5.41 -10.95 8.32
C SER A 267 -4.39 -12.04 7.99
#